data_26142b7dc5ac4c6b6effe02dbcecc6fc
#
_entry.id   26142b7dc5ac4c6b6effe02dbcecc6fc
#
_cell.length_a   1.000
_cell.length_b   1.000
_cell.length_c   1.000
_cell.angle_alpha   90.00
_cell.angle_beta   90.00
_cell.angle_gamma   90.00
#
_symmetry.space_group_name_H-M   'P 1'
#
loop_
_entity.id
_entity.type
_entity.pdbx_description
1 polymer ?
#
loop_
_entity_poly.entity_id
_entity_poly.type
_entity_poly.pdbx_seq_one_letter_code
_entity_poly.pdbx_strand_id
1 'polypeptide(L)'
;MANKLISEMGLPRSMANVFIARNIVTAKALSLLEQRNQNEYLAGHLPTRLKGLDAALFGGIPFGVVTELVGPAGIGKTQFCLKLALLASLPTSYGGLGGRVIYVDVESKFSSKRMIEMGLSSFPEIFHMEGLAQEMAGRILVLQPASLSEFTESLQHIKVSLLQHNVKLLIIDSMAALASGEYGLAPPKHHPLGWHISFIKSLAECYRIPVVVTNQVRSQSRDEASRYLFQEQSRAETIEDPPNFNSHLVAALGIHWAHAVTIRLVLEFRSGQRVIKIAKSSISPSMGFCFNITSSGVSLLDDEGVEMMGPEANTISWEGHIGIINYE
;
A
#
# COMPACT_ATOMS: atom_id res chain seq x y z
N MET A 1 24.90 5.72 28.81
CA MET A 1 25.03 6.39 27.48
C MET A 1 23.80 6.25 26.58
N ALA A 2 23.04 5.16 26.64
CA ALA A 2 21.91 4.89 25.75
C ALA A 2 20.77 5.95 25.76
N ASN A 3 20.56 6.64 26.88
CA ASN A 3 19.50 7.65 27.04
C ASN A 3 19.98 9.09 26.79
N LYS A 4 21.22 9.27 26.30
CA LYS A 4 21.75 10.60 25.97
C LYS A 4 20.91 11.21 24.84
N LEU A 5 20.52 12.48 25.01
CA LEU A 5 19.72 13.18 23.98
C LEU A 5 20.59 13.48 22.75
N ILE A 6 19.97 13.47 21.57
CA ILE A 6 20.64 13.81 20.30
C ILE A 6 21.25 15.23 20.34
N SER A 7 20.57 16.17 21.02
CA SER A 7 21.07 17.53 21.23
C SER A 7 22.36 17.62 22.02
N GLU A 8 22.66 16.60 22.84
CA GLU A 8 23.85 16.51 23.69
C GLU A 8 25.01 15.71 23.07
N MET A 9 24.78 15.16 21.84
CA MET A 9 25.77 14.30 21.16
C MET A 9 26.85 15.08 20.39
N GLY A 10 26.81 16.41 20.41
CA GLY A 10 27.77 17.25 19.66
C GLY A 10 27.58 17.26 18.16
N LEU A 11 26.42 16.82 17.66
CA LEU A 11 26.10 16.86 16.24
C LEU A 11 25.84 18.31 15.77
N PRO A 12 26.10 18.61 14.48
CA PRO A 12 25.69 19.88 13.90
C PRO A 12 24.21 20.14 14.13
N ARG A 13 23.85 21.39 14.49
CA ARG A 13 22.46 21.76 14.81
C ARG A 13 21.46 21.38 13.70
N SER A 14 21.87 21.50 12.45
CA SER A 14 21.04 21.10 11.30
C SER A 14 20.71 19.60 11.33
N MET A 15 21.68 18.74 11.60
CA MET A 15 21.46 17.30 11.72
C MET A 15 20.64 16.94 12.96
N ALA A 16 20.93 17.55 14.12
CA ALA A 16 20.15 17.34 15.33
C ALA A 16 18.68 17.71 15.13
N ASN A 17 18.40 18.82 14.47
CA ASN A 17 17.03 19.23 14.15
C ASN A 17 16.30 18.26 13.22
N VAL A 18 16.99 17.68 12.23
CA VAL A 18 16.41 16.67 11.33
C VAL A 18 16.04 15.40 12.13
N PHE A 19 16.90 14.96 13.05
CA PHE A 19 16.58 13.80 13.89
C PHE A 19 15.44 14.08 14.88
N ILE A 20 15.43 15.26 15.49
CA ILE A 20 14.35 15.68 16.41
C ILE A 20 13.02 15.80 15.67
N ALA A 21 13.00 16.40 14.48
CA ALA A 21 11.81 16.49 13.63
C ALA A 21 11.26 15.10 13.24
N ARG A 22 12.14 14.10 13.16
CA ARG A 22 11.79 12.68 12.95
C ARG A 22 11.54 11.92 14.25
N ASN A 23 11.47 12.62 15.38
CA ASN A 23 11.28 12.06 16.74
C ASN A 23 12.36 11.07 17.18
N ILE A 24 13.55 11.14 16.61
CA ILE A 24 14.72 10.39 17.02
C ILE A 24 15.46 11.28 18.03
N VAL A 25 15.05 11.21 19.30
CA VAL A 25 15.54 12.16 20.33
C VAL A 25 16.64 11.61 21.21
N THR A 26 16.95 10.30 21.13
CA THR A 26 17.96 9.66 21.96
C THR A 26 19.00 8.89 21.12
N ALA A 27 20.20 8.75 21.69
CA ALA A 27 21.27 7.92 21.11
C ALA A 27 20.83 6.46 20.88
N LYS A 28 20.01 5.93 21.78
CA LYS A 28 19.45 4.57 21.64
C LYS A 28 18.51 4.47 20.42
N ALA A 29 17.67 5.46 20.21
CA ALA A 29 16.76 5.48 19.06
C ALA A 29 17.56 5.57 17.74
N LEU A 30 18.63 6.36 17.71
CA LEU A 30 19.52 6.47 16.55
C LEU A 30 20.25 5.16 16.28
N SER A 31 20.84 4.53 17.31
CA SER A 31 21.55 3.26 17.17
C SER A 31 20.63 2.12 16.70
N LEU A 32 19.40 2.04 17.21
CA LEU A 32 18.41 1.07 16.77
C LEU A 32 18.03 1.28 15.29
N LEU A 33 17.92 2.54 14.86
CA LEU A 33 17.63 2.87 13.46
C LEU A 33 18.81 2.49 12.55
N GLU A 34 20.05 2.76 12.98
CA GLU A 34 21.25 2.39 12.23
C GLU A 34 21.40 0.87 12.08
N GLN A 35 21.24 0.12 13.18
CA GLN A 35 21.25 -1.34 13.13
C GLN A 35 20.17 -1.90 12.22
N ARG A 36 18.98 -1.31 12.26
CA ARG A 36 17.89 -1.68 11.39
C ARG A 36 18.24 -1.43 9.93
N ASN A 37 18.73 -0.23 9.58
CA ASN A 37 19.12 0.12 8.24
C ASN A 37 20.22 -0.80 7.68
N GLN A 38 21.19 -1.21 8.51
CA GLN A 38 22.25 -2.15 8.11
C GLN A 38 21.68 -3.53 7.78
N ASN A 39 20.78 -4.06 8.63
CA ASN A 39 20.16 -5.36 8.40
C ASN A 39 19.22 -5.38 7.19
N GLU A 40 18.58 -4.26 6.89
CA GLU A 40 17.62 -4.12 5.80
C GLU A 40 18.28 -3.80 4.44
N TYR A 41 19.47 -3.22 4.44
CA TYR A 41 20.25 -3.01 3.21
C TYR A 41 20.59 -4.34 2.52
N LEU A 42 20.63 -5.44 3.25
CA LEU A 42 20.91 -6.78 2.73
C LEU A 42 19.65 -7.48 2.16
N ALA A 43 18.44 -7.11 2.61
CA ALA A 43 17.21 -7.78 2.21
C ALA A 43 16.39 -7.01 1.15
N GLY A 44 16.38 -5.69 1.21
CA GLY A 44 15.80 -4.76 0.20
C GLY A 44 14.31 -4.87 -0.11
N HIS A 45 13.70 -6.06 0.01
CA HIS A 45 12.34 -6.35 -0.45
C HIS A 45 11.62 -7.34 0.49
N LEU A 46 10.30 -7.22 0.58
CA LEU A 46 9.41 -8.24 1.12
C LEU A 46 8.92 -9.13 -0.04
N PRO A 47 9.34 -10.40 -0.11
CA PRO A 47 8.87 -11.31 -1.16
C PRO A 47 7.35 -11.51 -1.06
N THR A 48 6.64 -11.43 -2.17
CA THR A 48 5.20 -11.74 -2.21
C THR A 48 4.93 -13.23 -2.39
N ARG A 49 5.96 -13.98 -2.76
CA ARG A 49 5.87 -15.38 -3.21
C ARG A 49 4.93 -15.58 -4.41
N LEU A 50 4.78 -14.54 -5.21
CA LEU A 50 4.22 -14.56 -6.54
C LEU A 50 5.39 -14.37 -7.50
N LYS A 51 5.95 -15.47 -8.01
CA LYS A 51 7.25 -15.47 -8.70
C LYS A 51 7.35 -14.44 -9.82
N GLY A 52 6.34 -14.37 -10.69
CA GLY A 52 6.30 -13.40 -11.79
C GLY A 52 6.29 -11.95 -11.28
N LEU A 53 5.48 -11.67 -10.25
CA LEU A 53 5.42 -10.34 -9.64
C LEU A 53 6.71 -9.99 -8.90
N ASP A 54 7.29 -10.95 -8.15
CA ASP A 54 8.56 -10.76 -7.45
C ASP A 54 9.71 -10.52 -8.44
N ALA A 55 9.74 -11.25 -9.55
CA ALA A 55 10.72 -11.03 -10.62
C ALA A 55 10.58 -9.63 -11.24
N ALA A 56 9.36 -9.21 -11.55
CA ALA A 56 9.09 -7.88 -12.10
C ALA A 56 9.43 -6.74 -11.12
N LEU A 57 9.30 -6.97 -9.80
CA LEU A 57 9.64 -6.02 -8.74
C LEU A 57 11.04 -6.23 -8.15
N PHE A 58 11.91 -7.02 -8.80
CA PHE A 58 13.28 -7.29 -8.35
C PHE A 58 13.41 -7.85 -6.94
N GLY A 59 12.44 -8.67 -6.52
CA GLY A 59 12.46 -9.36 -5.23
C GLY A 59 11.20 -9.21 -4.38
N GLY A 60 10.22 -8.44 -4.83
CA GLY A 60 8.94 -8.22 -4.13
C GLY A 60 8.67 -6.76 -3.79
N ILE A 61 7.97 -6.50 -2.69
CA ILE A 61 7.62 -5.15 -2.26
C ILE A 61 8.86 -4.45 -1.66
N PRO A 62 9.36 -3.36 -2.27
CA PRO A 62 10.59 -2.70 -1.82
C PRO A 62 10.44 -2.06 -0.43
N PHE A 63 11.53 -2.02 0.31
CA PHE A 63 11.61 -1.29 1.57
C PHE A 63 11.78 0.21 1.34
N GLY A 64 11.30 1.00 2.28
CA GLY A 64 11.47 2.45 2.26
C GLY A 64 10.51 3.20 1.34
N VAL A 65 9.51 2.53 0.77
CA VAL A 65 8.56 3.14 -0.15
C VAL A 65 7.11 2.83 0.20
N VAL A 66 6.20 3.63 -0.34
CA VAL A 66 4.76 3.40 -0.26
C VAL A 66 4.30 2.66 -1.51
N THR A 67 3.75 1.47 -1.30
CA THR A 67 3.09 0.66 -2.33
C THR A 67 1.58 0.76 -2.16
N GLU A 68 0.89 1.20 -3.18
CA GLU A 68 -0.56 1.27 -3.21
C GLU A 68 -1.14 0.05 -3.93
N LEU A 69 -2.14 -0.56 -3.30
CA LEU A 69 -2.93 -1.66 -3.85
C LEU A 69 -4.34 -1.17 -4.14
N VAL A 70 -4.68 -1.00 -5.40
CA VAL A 70 -5.93 -0.37 -5.86
C VAL A 70 -6.82 -1.38 -6.55
N GLY A 71 -8.13 -1.29 -6.37
CA GLY A 71 -9.08 -2.11 -7.10
C GLY A 71 -10.49 -2.08 -6.50
N PRO A 72 -11.48 -2.62 -7.22
CA PRO A 72 -12.86 -2.67 -6.75
C PRO A 72 -13.02 -3.52 -5.48
N ALA A 73 -14.16 -3.35 -4.81
CA ALA A 73 -14.51 -4.20 -3.67
C ALA A 73 -14.55 -5.68 -4.08
N GLY A 74 -14.12 -6.58 -3.20
CA GLY A 74 -14.15 -8.03 -3.44
C GLY A 74 -13.08 -8.58 -4.39
N ILE A 75 -12.24 -7.76 -5.00
CA ILE A 75 -11.21 -8.22 -5.97
C ILE A 75 -10.09 -9.02 -5.29
N GLY A 76 -9.80 -8.80 -4.00
CA GLY A 76 -8.79 -9.54 -3.25
C GLY A 76 -7.71 -8.71 -2.59
N LYS A 77 -7.87 -7.38 -2.45
CA LYS A 77 -6.89 -6.48 -1.80
C LYS A 77 -6.51 -6.95 -0.39
N THR A 78 -7.52 -7.14 0.47
CA THR A 78 -7.30 -7.66 1.83
C THR A 78 -6.65 -9.04 1.84
N GLN A 79 -6.97 -9.93 0.89
CA GLN A 79 -6.33 -11.25 0.77
C GLN A 79 -4.83 -11.12 0.46
N PHE A 80 -4.47 -10.17 -0.39
CA PHE A 80 -3.06 -9.86 -0.68
C PHE A 80 -2.36 -9.27 0.55
N CYS A 81 -3.01 -8.35 1.28
CA CYS A 81 -2.49 -7.77 2.52
C CYS A 81 -2.27 -8.84 3.60
N LEU A 82 -3.22 -9.76 3.82
CA LEU A 82 -3.08 -10.88 4.76
C LEU A 82 -1.90 -11.79 4.37
N LYS A 83 -1.71 -12.06 3.08
CA LYS A 83 -0.55 -12.82 2.59
C LYS A 83 0.76 -12.11 2.90
N LEU A 84 0.85 -10.80 2.67
CA LEU A 84 2.05 -10.02 3.01
C LEU A 84 2.31 -9.99 4.53
N ALA A 85 1.25 -9.84 5.34
CA ALA A 85 1.36 -9.87 6.80
C ALA A 85 1.90 -11.23 7.29
N LEU A 86 1.38 -12.33 6.74
CA LEU A 86 1.89 -13.67 7.01
C LEU A 86 3.39 -13.77 6.66
N LEU A 87 3.76 -13.39 5.43
CA LEU A 87 5.14 -13.51 4.95
C LEU A 87 6.13 -12.65 5.75
N ALA A 88 5.74 -11.43 6.16
CA ALA A 88 6.57 -10.58 7.00
C ALA A 88 6.76 -11.14 8.41
N SER A 89 5.77 -11.88 8.95
CA SER A 89 5.82 -12.49 10.27
C SER A 89 6.57 -13.82 10.31
N LEU A 90 6.68 -14.53 9.19
CA LEU A 90 7.40 -15.80 9.11
C LEU A 90 8.88 -15.65 9.50
N PRO A 91 9.48 -16.67 10.14
CA PRO A 91 10.92 -16.71 10.39
C PRO A 91 11.73 -16.57 9.08
N THR A 92 12.92 -15.98 9.20
CA THR A 92 13.82 -15.78 8.04
C THR A 92 14.27 -17.11 7.41
N SER A 93 14.37 -18.18 8.20
CA SER A 93 14.68 -19.54 7.73
C SER A 93 13.65 -20.08 6.74
N TYR A 94 12.44 -19.53 6.73
CA TYR A 94 11.36 -19.88 5.80
C TYR A 94 11.11 -18.80 4.75
N GLY A 95 12.06 -17.88 4.61
CA GLY A 95 12.00 -16.79 3.64
C GLY A 95 11.05 -15.66 4.03
N GLY A 96 10.74 -15.52 5.33
CA GLY A 96 10.04 -14.37 5.89
C GLY A 96 10.99 -13.30 6.39
N LEU A 97 10.46 -12.24 7.01
CA LEU A 97 11.26 -11.17 7.61
C LEU A 97 11.48 -11.33 9.12
N GLY A 98 10.84 -12.32 9.75
CA GLY A 98 10.97 -12.61 11.18
C GLY A 98 10.53 -11.46 12.08
N GLY A 99 9.65 -10.56 11.59
CA GLY A 99 9.30 -9.34 12.27
C GLY A 99 7.83 -9.22 12.66
N ARG A 100 7.50 -8.12 13.33
CA ARG A 100 6.12 -7.74 13.62
C ARG A 100 5.52 -6.98 12.45
N VAL A 101 4.20 -7.03 12.35
CA VAL A 101 3.41 -6.29 11.36
C VAL A 101 2.45 -5.38 12.10
N ILE A 102 2.33 -4.15 11.66
CA ILE A 102 1.25 -3.26 12.08
C ILE A 102 0.22 -3.25 10.96
N TYR A 103 -0.99 -3.66 11.29
CA TYR A 103 -2.13 -3.69 10.38
C TYR A 103 -3.18 -2.69 10.85
N VAL A 104 -3.35 -1.59 10.13
CA VAL A 104 -4.42 -0.63 10.37
C VAL A 104 -5.64 -1.08 9.57
N ASP A 105 -6.62 -1.63 10.29
CA ASP A 105 -7.85 -2.23 9.74
C ASP A 105 -9.03 -1.29 9.93
N VAL A 106 -9.21 -0.39 8.97
CA VAL A 106 -10.25 0.66 9.04
C VAL A 106 -11.66 0.10 8.83
N GLU A 107 -11.77 -0.96 8.03
CA GLU A 107 -13.05 -1.53 7.63
C GLU A 107 -13.42 -2.82 8.40
N SER A 108 -12.66 -3.15 9.45
CA SER A 108 -12.85 -4.37 10.28
C SER A 108 -12.88 -5.67 9.44
N LYS A 109 -11.99 -5.76 8.47
CA LYS A 109 -11.87 -6.89 7.52
C LYS A 109 -10.72 -7.84 7.82
N PHE A 110 -9.85 -7.50 8.77
CA PHE A 110 -8.75 -8.37 9.17
C PHE A 110 -9.28 -9.68 9.76
N SER A 111 -8.72 -10.79 9.33
CA SER A 111 -9.08 -12.12 9.83
C SER A 111 -7.82 -12.93 10.14
N SER A 112 -7.50 -13.07 11.43
CA SER A 112 -6.42 -13.95 11.89
C SER A 112 -6.68 -15.41 11.50
N LYS A 113 -7.95 -15.86 11.56
CA LYS A 113 -8.35 -17.20 11.11
C LYS A 113 -7.96 -17.42 9.64
N ARG A 114 -8.28 -16.45 8.76
CA ARG A 114 -7.96 -16.55 7.34
C ARG A 114 -6.44 -16.53 7.10
N MET A 115 -5.70 -15.74 7.85
CA MET A 115 -4.24 -15.71 7.77
C MET A 115 -3.62 -17.07 8.20
N ILE A 116 -4.14 -17.70 9.26
CA ILE A 116 -3.71 -19.03 9.70
C ILE A 116 -4.05 -20.09 8.64
N GLU A 117 -5.23 -20.04 8.02
CA GLU A 117 -5.59 -20.94 6.91
C GLU A 117 -4.60 -20.83 5.74
N MET A 118 -4.20 -19.61 5.38
CA MET A 118 -3.15 -19.37 4.37
C MET A 118 -1.82 -19.96 4.80
N GLY A 119 -1.47 -19.82 6.08
CA GLY A 119 -0.25 -20.38 6.67
C GLY A 119 -0.24 -21.91 6.64
N LEU A 120 -1.32 -22.54 7.05
CA LEU A 120 -1.49 -24.00 7.00
C LEU A 120 -1.39 -24.53 5.57
N SER A 121 -1.95 -23.81 4.60
CA SER A 121 -1.92 -24.21 3.19
C SER A 121 -0.55 -24.01 2.53
N SER A 122 0.20 -22.98 2.94
CA SER A 122 1.46 -22.58 2.28
C SER A 122 2.70 -23.08 3.01
N PHE A 123 2.62 -23.29 4.32
CA PHE A 123 3.73 -23.63 5.22
C PHE A 123 3.27 -24.66 6.27
N PRO A 124 2.77 -25.83 5.86
CA PRO A 124 2.22 -26.82 6.78
C PRO A 124 3.25 -27.26 7.84
N GLU A 125 4.53 -27.33 7.46
CA GLU A 125 5.64 -27.69 8.34
C GLU A 125 5.81 -26.75 9.53
N ILE A 126 5.41 -25.47 9.39
CA ILE A 126 5.47 -24.47 10.48
C ILE A 126 4.16 -24.47 11.25
N PHE A 127 3.04 -24.40 10.53
CA PHE A 127 1.73 -24.14 11.13
C PHE A 127 1.13 -25.37 11.82
N HIS A 128 1.66 -26.58 11.59
CA HIS A 128 1.34 -27.79 12.37
C HIS A 128 2.19 -27.92 13.65
N MET A 129 3.25 -27.13 13.80
CA MET A 129 4.03 -27.13 15.06
C MET A 129 3.22 -26.40 16.14
N GLU A 130 3.16 -27.03 17.33
CA GLU A 130 2.40 -26.50 18.44
C GLU A 130 2.86 -25.10 18.84
N GLY A 131 1.92 -24.16 18.96
CA GLY A 131 2.18 -22.78 19.38
C GLY A 131 2.68 -21.84 18.29
N LEU A 132 3.24 -22.31 17.17
CA LEU A 132 3.82 -21.43 16.15
C LEU A 132 2.75 -20.63 15.38
N ALA A 133 1.59 -21.20 15.10
CA ALA A 133 0.48 -20.48 14.47
C ALA A 133 0.02 -19.28 15.33
N GLN A 134 -0.06 -19.49 16.66
CA GLN A 134 -0.40 -18.45 17.64
C GLN A 134 0.71 -17.41 17.74
N GLU A 135 1.97 -17.83 17.72
CA GLU A 135 3.10 -16.91 17.72
C GLU A 135 3.09 -16.01 16.47
N MET A 136 2.88 -16.59 15.27
CA MET A 136 2.78 -15.80 14.03
C MET A 136 1.61 -14.80 14.08
N ALA A 137 0.44 -15.25 14.55
CA ALA A 137 -0.71 -14.36 14.74
C ALA A 137 -0.42 -13.27 15.78
N GLY A 138 0.29 -13.57 16.86
CA GLY A 138 0.70 -12.63 17.89
C GLY A 138 1.75 -11.59 17.45
N ARG A 139 2.40 -11.80 16.29
CA ARG A 139 3.28 -10.81 15.67
C ARG A 139 2.52 -9.73 14.91
N ILE A 140 1.22 -9.88 14.70
CA ILE A 140 0.38 -8.89 13.99
C ILE A 140 -0.31 -8.01 15.02
N LEU A 141 0.04 -6.73 15.05
CA LEU A 141 -0.66 -5.71 15.81
C LEU A 141 -1.75 -5.09 14.93
N VAL A 142 -3.00 -5.32 15.26
CA VAL A 142 -4.15 -4.76 14.54
C VAL A 142 -4.64 -3.51 15.25
N LEU A 143 -4.73 -2.41 14.51
CA LEU A 143 -5.29 -1.13 14.96
C LEU A 143 -6.56 -0.84 14.17
N GLN A 144 -7.63 -0.43 14.84
CA GLN A 144 -8.94 -0.19 14.22
C GLN A 144 -9.42 1.23 14.52
N PRO A 145 -8.83 2.26 13.90
CA PRO A 145 -9.29 3.64 14.10
C PRO A 145 -10.67 3.84 13.48
N ALA A 146 -11.61 4.39 14.24
CA ALA A 146 -12.96 4.68 13.78
C ALA A 146 -13.09 6.07 13.13
N SER A 147 -12.07 6.93 13.27
CA SER A 147 -12.04 8.29 12.72
C SER A 147 -10.65 8.68 12.23
N LEU A 148 -10.57 9.76 11.45
CA LEU A 148 -9.29 10.33 11.02
C LEU A 148 -8.48 10.87 12.22
N SER A 149 -9.14 11.34 13.28
CA SER A 149 -8.47 11.76 14.51
C SER A 149 -7.79 10.59 15.21
N GLU A 150 -8.50 9.48 15.41
CA GLU A 150 -7.94 8.25 15.99
C GLU A 150 -6.84 7.66 15.11
N PHE A 151 -6.97 7.77 13.79
CA PHE A 151 -5.91 7.37 12.87
C PHE A 151 -4.66 8.24 13.03
N THR A 152 -4.83 9.56 13.22
CA THR A 152 -3.72 10.49 13.51
C THR A 152 -2.96 10.09 14.77
N GLU A 153 -3.67 9.79 15.85
CA GLU A 153 -3.10 9.29 17.12
C GLU A 153 -2.40 7.94 16.89
N SER A 154 -3.05 7.03 16.17
CA SER A 154 -2.47 5.73 15.83
C SER A 154 -1.14 5.87 15.08
N LEU A 155 -1.02 6.81 14.13
CA LEU A 155 0.23 7.06 13.41
C LEU A 155 1.37 7.51 14.34
N GLN A 156 1.07 8.31 15.38
CA GLN A 156 2.07 8.71 16.38
C GLN A 156 2.54 7.52 17.22
N HIS A 157 1.61 6.65 17.65
CA HIS A 157 1.93 5.41 18.36
C HIS A 157 2.70 4.41 17.48
N ILE A 158 2.35 4.31 16.20
CA ILE A 158 3.08 3.49 15.22
C ILE A 158 4.55 3.90 15.17
N LYS A 159 4.84 5.20 15.16
CA LYS A 159 6.21 5.70 15.16
C LYS A 159 7.04 5.22 16.35
N VAL A 160 6.45 5.21 17.55
CA VAL A 160 7.08 4.67 18.76
C VAL A 160 7.29 3.16 18.65
N SER A 161 6.27 2.45 18.18
CA SER A 161 6.32 1.00 17.99
C SER A 161 7.37 0.58 16.96
N LEU A 162 7.56 1.37 15.90
CA LEU A 162 8.61 1.15 14.90
C LEU A 162 10.02 1.21 15.48
N LEU A 163 10.25 2.05 16.50
CA LEU A 163 11.52 2.15 17.19
C LEU A 163 11.75 1.04 18.21
N GLN A 164 10.70 0.64 18.93
CA GLN A 164 10.79 -0.26 20.08
C GLN A 164 10.66 -1.73 19.70
N HIS A 165 9.96 -2.02 18.62
CA HIS A 165 9.66 -3.39 18.20
C HIS A 165 10.22 -3.65 16.80
N ASN A 166 10.56 -4.90 16.53
CA ASN A 166 11.07 -5.32 15.22
C ASN A 166 9.91 -5.37 14.19
N VAL A 167 9.32 -4.19 13.89
CA VAL A 167 8.25 -4.08 12.89
C VAL A 167 8.86 -4.09 11.49
N LYS A 168 8.38 -4.96 10.61
CA LYS A 168 8.90 -5.19 9.26
C LYS A 168 7.91 -4.82 8.16
N LEU A 169 6.67 -4.50 8.51
CA LEU A 169 5.63 -4.14 7.55
C LEU A 169 4.57 -3.27 8.22
N LEU A 170 4.15 -2.22 7.53
CA LEU A 170 2.95 -1.43 7.86
C LEU A 170 1.91 -1.60 6.75
N ILE A 171 0.71 -2.01 7.12
CA ILE A 171 -0.45 -2.12 6.21
C ILE A 171 -1.52 -1.15 6.66
N ILE A 172 -2.15 -0.44 5.72
CA ILE A 172 -3.32 0.44 5.96
C ILE A 172 -4.44 0.00 5.00
N ASP A 173 -5.47 -0.65 5.54
CA ASP A 173 -6.59 -1.23 4.78
C ASP A 173 -7.94 -0.70 5.30
N SER A 174 -8.50 0.33 4.69
CA SER A 174 -8.09 1.13 3.55
C SER A 174 -8.01 2.62 3.90
N MET A 175 -7.11 3.33 3.21
CA MET A 175 -7.00 4.79 3.35
C MET A 175 -8.23 5.51 2.80
N ALA A 176 -8.84 4.98 1.75
CA ALA A 176 -10.06 5.53 1.16
C ALA A 176 -11.25 5.53 2.14
N ALA A 177 -11.33 4.56 3.04
CA ALA A 177 -12.39 4.49 4.04
C ALA A 177 -12.28 5.61 5.08
N LEU A 178 -11.06 5.97 5.48
CA LEU A 178 -10.80 7.11 6.37
C LEU A 178 -11.19 8.44 5.72
N ALA A 179 -10.93 8.58 4.42
CA ALA A 179 -11.26 9.79 3.68
C ALA A 179 -12.78 9.97 3.52
N SER A 180 -13.52 8.90 3.28
CA SER A 180 -14.96 8.98 2.98
C SER A 180 -15.82 9.33 4.20
N GLY A 181 -15.36 9.05 5.42
CA GLY A 181 -16.11 9.34 6.65
C GLY A 181 -16.19 10.82 7.01
N GLU A 182 -15.29 11.66 6.51
CA GLU A 182 -15.26 13.10 6.85
C GLU A 182 -15.81 14.02 5.75
N TYR A 183 -16.04 13.50 4.54
CA TYR A 183 -16.64 14.28 3.47
C TYR A 183 -18.16 14.33 3.60
N GLY A 184 -18.67 15.19 4.53
CA GLY A 184 -20.03 15.72 4.42
C GLY A 184 -20.20 16.45 3.08
N LEU A 185 -21.43 16.79 2.71
CA LEU A 185 -21.94 17.28 1.42
C LEU A 185 -21.21 18.47 0.76
N ALA A 186 -20.08 18.96 1.26
CA ALA A 186 -19.29 20.04 0.68
C ALA A 186 -17.84 19.60 0.43
N PRO A 187 -17.26 19.84 -0.77
CA PRO A 187 -15.85 19.56 -1.03
C PRO A 187 -14.96 20.43 -0.12
N PRO A 188 -14.02 19.86 0.64
CA PRO A 188 -13.14 20.63 1.50
C PRO A 188 -12.19 21.50 0.67
N LYS A 189 -12.01 22.77 1.09
CA LYS A 189 -11.07 23.71 0.46
C LYS A 189 -9.60 23.28 0.56
N HIS A 190 -9.28 22.35 1.47
CA HIS A 190 -7.94 21.77 1.66
C HIS A 190 -8.04 20.25 1.74
N HIS A 191 -7.03 19.55 1.23
CA HIS A 191 -6.99 18.08 1.26
C HIS A 191 -6.66 17.62 2.70
N PRO A 192 -7.63 17.09 3.48
CA PRO A 192 -7.43 16.79 4.90
C PRO A 192 -6.38 15.73 5.15
N LEU A 193 -6.01 14.96 4.12
CA LEU A 193 -5.04 13.88 4.19
C LEU A 193 -3.59 14.28 3.86
N GLY A 194 -3.31 15.55 3.51
CA GLY A 194 -1.97 15.98 3.07
C GLY A 194 -0.87 15.68 4.09
N TRP A 195 -1.12 15.96 5.37
CA TRP A 195 -0.20 15.64 6.45
C TRP A 195 -0.02 14.12 6.60
N HIS A 196 -1.11 13.35 6.60
CA HIS A 196 -1.08 11.88 6.75
C HIS A 196 -0.27 11.22 5.64
N ILE A 197 -0.45 11.67 4.40
CA ILE A 197 0.29 11.18 3.24
C ILE A 197 1.80 11.40 3.42
N SER A 198 2.19 12.63 3.79
CA SER A 198 3.59 12.97 4.02
C SER A 198 4.18 12.19 5.20
N PHE A 199 3.39 12.01 6.26
CA PHE A 199 3.81 11.28 7.44
C PHE A 199 4.02 9.78 7.14
N ILE A 200 3.07 9.14 6.46
CA ILE A 200 3.18 7.72 6.04
C ILE A 200 4.41 7.52 5.16
N LYS A 201 4.64 8.41 4.20
CA LYS A 201 5.83 8.38 3.36
C LYS A 201 7.11 8.49 4.20
N SER A 202 7.14 9.42 5.16
CA SER A 202 8.29 9.58 6.05
C SER A 202 8.53 8.35 6.93
N LEU A 203 7.49 7.64 7.37
CA LEU A 203 7.64 6.38 8.08
C LEU A 203 8.33 5.31 7.22
N ALA A 204 7.89 5.15 5.97
CA ALA A 204 8.53 4.21 5.05
C ALA A 204 10.00 4.53 4.87
N GLU A 205 10.33 5.77 4.52
CA GLU A 205 11.69 6.22 4.22
C GLU A 205 12.62 6.16 5.44
N CYS A 206 12.17 6.67 6.60
CA CYS A 206 13.01 6.75 7.79
C CYS A 206 13.26 5.39 8.44
N TYR A 207 12.26 4.53 8.45
CA TYR A 207 12.36 3.22 9.10
C TYR A 207 12.70 2.09 8.12
N ARG A 208 12.84 2.42 6.84
CA ARG A 208 13.18 1.45 5.78
C ARG A 208 12.27 0.22 5.80
N ILE A 209 10.97 0.44 5.99
CA ILE A 209 9.97 -0.62 5.93
C ILE A 209 9.12 -0.50 4.68
N PRO A 210 8.59 -1.60 4.14
CA PRO A 210 7.53 -1.54 3.16
C PRO A 210 6.26 -1.01 3.83
N VAL A 211 5.62 -0.06 3.20
CA VAL A 211 4.29 0.42 3.59
C VAL A 211 3.32 0.09 2.47
N VAL A 212 2.29 -0.69 2.78
CA VAL A 212 1.26 -1.10 1.83
C VAL A 212 -0.06 -0.44 2.20
N VAL A 213 -0.65 0.27 1.26
CA VAL A 213 -1.92 0.98 1.46
C VAL A 213 -2.92 0.50 0.44
N THR A 214 -4.11 0.08 0.90
CA THR A 214 -5.18 -0.27 -0.03
C THR A 214 -6.09 0.91 -0.28
N ASN A 215 -6.56 1.02 -1.51
CA ASN A 215 -7.55 2.00 -1.93
C ASN A 215 -8.65 1.37 -2.77
N GLN A 216 -9.83 1.98 -2.70
CA GLN A 216 -10.94 1.63 -3.58
C GLN A 216 -10.88 2.52 -4.83
N VAL A 217 -11.36 1.99 -5.94
CA VAL A 217 -11.65 2.73 -7.15
C VAL A 217 -13.14 2.70 -7.38
N ARG A 218 -13.68 3.79 -7.89
CA ARG A 218 -15.06 3.85 -8.37
C ARG A 218 -15.03 3.63 -9.88
N SER A 219 -15.87 2.74 -10.39
CA SER A 219 -16.17 2.73 -11.81
C SER A 219 -17.12 3.89 -12.07
N GLN A 220 -16.73 4.84 -12.90
CA GLN A 220 -17.69 5.81 -13.44
C GLN A 220 -18.41 5.17 -14.62
N SER A 221 -19.72 5.03 -14.51
CA SER A 221 -20.55 4.78 -15.68
C SER A 221 -20.55 6.06 -16.54
N ARG A 222 -20.51 5.90 -17.86
CA ARG A 222 -20.49 6.99 -18.84
C ARG A 222 -21.63 8.02 -18.64
N ASP A 223 -22.71 7.66 -17.95
CA ASP A 223 -23.87 8.51 -17.68
C ASP A 223 -23.59 9.66 -16.70
N GLU A 224 -22.60 9.55 -15.82
CA GLU A 224 -22.20 10.66 -14.93
C GLU A 224 -21.24 11.64 -15.61
N ALA A 225 -20.38 11.19 -16.50
CA ALA A 225 -19.48 12.06 -17.26
C ALA A 225 -20.25 12.97 -18.26
N SER A 226 -21.40 12.51 -18.78
CA SER A 226 -22.25 13.30 -19.68
C SER A 226 -22.95 14.49 -19.02
N ARG A 227 -23.06 14.56 -17.71
CA ARG A 227 -23.74 15.67 -17.01
C ARG A 227 -22.89 16.92 -16.85
N TYR A 228 -21.58 16.84 -17.13
CA TYR A 228 -20.65 17.98 -17.00
C TYR A 228 -20.08 18.49 -18.32
N LEU A 229 -20.39 17.85 -19.46
CA LEU A 229 -20.05 18.38 -20.77
C LEU A 229 -21.18 19.28 -21.26
N PHE A 230 -20.96 20.58 -21.21
CA PHE A 230 -21.79 21.61 -21.82
C PHE A 230 -21.96 21.32 -23.29
N GLN A 231 -23.21 21.52 -23.74
CA GLN A 231 -23.71 21.46 -25.12
C GLN A 231 -22.74 22.11 -26.10
N GLU A 232 -22.17 21.32 -27.01
CA GLU A 232 -21.94 21.75 -28.36
C GLU A 232 -22.62 20.74 -29.30
N GLN A 233 -23.66 21.24 -29.95
CA GLN A 233 -24.39 20.51 -30.97
C GLN A 233 -23.54 20.36 -32.22
N SER A 234 -23.30 19.17 -32.68
CA SER A 234 -23.19 18.87 -34.08
C SER A 234 -23.61 17.43 -34.38
N ARG A 235 -24.53 17.33 -35.28
CA ARG A 235 -25.07 16.12 -35.89
C ARG A 235 -23.98 15.33 -36.59
N ALA A 236 -23.87 14.06 -36.32
CA ALA A 236 -23.45 13.06 -37.32
C ALA A 236 -23.88 11.66 -36.87
N GLU A 237 -24.28 10.90 -37.82
CA GLU A 237 -25.03 9.69 -37.92
C GLU A 237 -24.46 8.46 -37.16
N THR A 238 -25.41 7.61 -36.79
CA THR A 238 -25.38 6.26 -36.26
C THR A 238 -24.38 5.31 -36.94
N ILE A 239 -23.47 4.77 -36.15
CA ILE A 239 -22.93 3.40 -36.32
C ILE A 239 -22.98 2.77 -34.93
N GLU A 240 -23.75 1.71 -34.77
CA GLU A 240 -23.86 0.91 -33.56
C GLU A 240 -22.55 0.10 -33.39
N ASP A 241 -21.62 0.62 -32.59
CA ASP A 241 -20.51 -0.17 -32.08
C ASP A 241 -20.99 -0.95 -30.84
N PRO A 242 -20.52 -2.21 -30.65
CA PRO A 242 -20.85 -3.01 -29.48
C PRO A 242 -20.41 -2.30 -28.20
N PRO A 243 -21.11 -2.48 -27.06
CA PRO A 243 -20.83 -1.76 -25.81
C PRO A 243 -19.40 -2.07 -25.32
N ASN A 244 -18.51 -1.14 -25.60
CA ASN A 244 -17.14 -1.17 -25.09
C ASN A 244 -17.19 -0.71 -23.63
N PHE A 245 -17.18 -1.65 -22.69
CA PHE A 245 -17.09 -1.39 -21.25
C PHE A 245 -15.71 -0.86 -20.89
N ASN A 246 -15.35 0.32 -21.37
CA ASN A 246 -14.23 1.08 -20.85
C ASN A 246 -14.66 1.77 -19.54
N SER A 247 -14.71 1.01 -18.45
CA SER A 247 -14.86 1.58 -17.13
C SER A 247 -13.54 2.26 -16.76
N HIS A 248 -13.51 3.59 -16.81
CA HIS A 248 -12.39 4.36 -16.26
C HIS A 248 -12.43 4.25 -14.73
N LEU A 249 -11.38 3.72 -14.15
CA LEU A 249 -11.20 3.64 -12.70
C LEU A 249 -10.65 4.98 -12.20
N VAL A 250 -11.32 5.60 -11.23
CA VAL A 250 -10.91 6.88 -10.64
C VAL A 250 -10.28 6.63 -9.28
N ALA A 251 -9.06 7.12 -9.08
CA ALA A 251 -8.37 6.99 -7.80
C ALA A 251 -8.98 7.94 -6.74
N ALA A 252 -9.32 7.38 -5.59
CA ALA A 252 -10.11 8.06 -4.55
C ALA A 252 -9.40 9.24 -3.84
N LEU A 253 -8.05 9.35 -3.88
CA LEU A 253 -7.29 10.24 -3.01
C LEU A 253 -6.55 11.40 -3.71
N GLY A 254 -6.80 11.63 -5.01
CA GLY A 254 -6.29 12.79 -5.74
C GLY A 254 -4.78 12.78 -6.05
N ILE A 255 -4.30 13.91 -6.63
CA ILE A 255 -2.96 14.02 -7.23
C ILE A 255 -1.83 13.96 -6.19
N HIS A 256 -2.01 14.52 -5.00
CA HIS A 256 -0.99 14.48 -3.94
C HIS A 256 -0.68 13.05 -3.50
N TRP A 257 -1.71 12.21 -3.40
CA TRP A 257 -1.54 10.79 -3.13
C TRP A 257 -0.79 10.09 -4.28
N ALA A 258 -1.13 10.40 -5.52
CA ALA A 258 -0.45 9.84 -6.68
C ALA A 258 1.06 10.08 -6.66
N HIS A 259 1.50 11.27 -6.24
CA HIS A 259 2.92 11.60 -6.14
C HIS A 259 3.62 10.92 -4.96
N ALA A 260 2.91 10.70 -3.85
CA ALA A 260 3.48 10.05 -2.68
C ALA A 260 3.75 8.55 -2.87
N VAL A 261 2.93 7.90 -3.70
CA VAL A 261 3.02 6.47 -4.01
C VAL A 261 4.16 6.20 -4.98
N THR A 262 5.05 5.28 -4.62
CA THR A 262 6.17 4.86 -5.49
C THR A 262 5.78 3.69 -6.40
N ILE A 263 5.07 2.71 -5.87
CA ILE A 263 4.57 1.56 -6.62
C ILE A 263 3.04 1.53 -6.53
N ARG A 264 2.38 1.30 -7.66
CA ARG A 264 0.94 1.08 -7.72
C ARG A 264 0.65 -0.25 -8.38
N LEU A 265 -0.01 -1.12 -7.62
CA LEU A 265 -0.55 -2.39 -8.09
C LEU A 265 -2.06 -2.24 -8.25
N VAL A 266 -2.56 -2.43 -9.46
CA VAL A 266 -3.99 -2.37 -9.78
C VAL A 266 -4.53 -3.79 -9.90
N LEU A 267 -5.53 -4.10 -9.08
CA LEU A 267 -6.28 -5.34 -9.17
C LEU A 267 -7.60 -5.06 -9.89
N GLU A 268 -7.86 -5.77 -10.97
CA GLU A 268 -9.06 -5.59 -11.77
C GLU A 268 -9.59 -6.92 -12.33
N PHE A 269 -10.82 -6.90 -12.82
CA PHE A 269 -11.35 -7.97 -13.66
C PHE A 269 -11.13 -7.61 -15.13
N ARG A 270 -10.53 -8.52 -15.88
CA ARG A 270 -10.35 -8.38 -17.32
C ARG A 270 -10.74 -9.70 -17.99
N SER A 271 -11.68 -9.64 -18.94
CA SER A 271 -12.16 -10.83 -19.66
C SER A 271 -12.56 -11.99 -18.74
N GLY A 272 -13.20 -11.69 -17.59
CA GLY A 272 -13.64 -12.68 -16.61
C GLY A 272 -12.56 -13.21 -15.67
N GLN A 273 -11.31 -12.78 -15.81
CA GLN A 273 -10.19 -13.15 -14.95
C GLN A 273 -9.76 -12.01 -14.04
N ARG A 274 -9.24 -12.35 -12.87
CA ARG A 274 -8.57 -11.39 -12.00
C ARG A 274 -7.15 -11.13 -12.50
N VAL A 275 -6.79 -9.86 -12.63
CA VAL A 275 -5.45 -9.44 -13.06
C VAL A 275 -4.88 -8.49 -12.03
N ILE A 276 -3.61 -8.68 -11.66
CA ILE A 276 -2.80 -7.72 -10.91
C ILE A 276 -1.83 -7.05 -11.89
N LYS A 277 -1.84 -5.71 -11.96
CA LYS A 277 -0.99 -4.92 -12.86
C LYS A 277 -0.04 -4.04 -12.06
N ILE A 278 1.19 -3.92 -12.55
CA ILE A 278 2.13 -2.90 -12.12
C ILE A 278 1.82 -1.64 -12.95
N ALA A 279 0.95 -0.76 -12.42
CA ALA A 279 0.53 0.46 -13.11
C ALA A 279 1.46 1.66 -12.88
N LYS A 280 2.27 1.61 -11.81
CA LYS A 280 3.32 2.58 -11.52
C LYS A 280 4.46 1.89 -10.81
N SER A 281 5.67 2.08 -11.31
CA SER A 281 6.91 1.63 -10.69
C SER A 281 8.06 2.48 -11.18
N SER A 282 9.08 2.70 -10.34
CA SER A 282 10.35 3.30 -10.73
C SER A 282 11.38 2.27 -11.19
N ILE A 283 11.09 0.99 -11.03
CA ILE A 283 12.04 -0.11 -11.25
C ILE A 283 11.54 -1.17 -12.25
N SER A 284 10.26 -1.17 -12.56
CA SER A 284 9.62 -2.22 -13.40
C SER A 284 8.82 -1.59 -14.52
N PRO A 285 8.79 -2.21 -15.71
CA PRO A 285 7.82 -1.86 -16.74
C PRO A 285 6.39 -2.20 -16.28
N SER A 286 5.41 -1.69 -17.00
CA SER A 286 4.02 -2.05 -16.74
C SER A 286 3.74 -3.48 -17.18
N MET A 287 3.42 -4.35 -16.23
CA MET A 287 3.15 -5.76 -16.45
C MET A 287 1.86 -6.19 -15.77
N GLY A 288 1.15 -7.14 -16.35
CA GLY A 288 -0.06 -7.74 -15.78
C GLY A 288 0.08 -9.24 -15.60
N PHE A 289 -0.45 -9.76 -14.49
CA PHE A 289 -0.42 -11.18 -14.13
C PHE A 289 -1.84 -11.63 -13.78
N CYS A 290 -2.30 -12.72 -14.39
CA CYS A 290 -3.57 -13.33 -14.00
C CYS A 290 -3.42 -14.04 -12.65
N PHE A 291 -4.42 -13.90 -11.77
CA PHE A 291 -4.37 -14.52 -10.44
C PHE A 291 -5.71 -15.07 -10.00
N ASN A 292 -5.66 -16.00 -9.05
CA ASN A 292 -6.80 -16.51 -8.31
C ASN A 292 -6.63 -16.34 -6.80
N ILE A 293 -7.74 -16.45 -6.07
CA ILE A 293 -7.77 -16.51 -4.62
C ILE A 293 -8.05 -17.96 -4.23
N THR A 294 -7.09 -18.59 -3.56
CA THR A 294 -7.12 -20.00 -3.13
C THR A 294 -7.06 -20.10 -1.61
N SER A 295 -6.97 -21.30 -1.08
CA SER A 295 -6.70 -21.54 0.35
C SER A 295 -5.39 -20.89 0.80
N SER A 296 -4.36 -20.87 -0.05
CA SER A 296 -3.07 -20.20 0.21
C SER A 296 -3.08 -18.67 -0.01
N GLY A 297 -4.25 -18.07 -0.25
CA GLY A 297 -4.41 -16.64 -0.55
C GLY A 297 -4.33 -16.35 -2.05
N VAL A 298 -3.72 -15.22 -2.41
CA VAL A 298 -3.49 -14.85 -3.81
C VAL A 298 -2.42 -15.75 -4.42
N SER A 299 -2.70 -16.30 -5.59
CA SER A 299 -1.80 -17.15 -6.37
C SER A 299 -1.86 -16.77 -7.84
N LEU A 300 -0.71 -16.60 -8.51
CA LEU A 300 -0.71 -16.37 -9.96
C LEU A 300 -1.14 -17.64 -10.69
N LEU A 301 -1.80 -17.46 -11.84
CA LEU A 301 -2.13 -18.56 -12.75
C LEU A 301 -0.93 -18.95 -13.59
N ASP A 302 -0.10 -17.96 -13.92
CA ASP A 302 1.13 -18.09 -14.66
C ASP A 302 2.14 -17.07 -14.11
N ASP A 303 3.40 -17.42 -14.07
CA ASP A 303 4.49 -16.53 -13.67
C ASP A 303 4.97 -15.64 -14.85
N GLU A 304 4.55 -15.94 -16.08
CA GLU A 304 4.82 -15.13 -17.26
C GLU A 304 3.84 -13.94 -17.30
N GLY A 305 4.35 -12.75 -16.97
CA GLY A 305 3.58 -11.53 -17.05
C GLY A 305 3.44 -11.05 -18.50
N VAL A 306 2.33 -10.36 -18.79
CA VAL A 306 2.11 -9.68 -20.07
C VAL A 306 2.47 -8.21 -19.92
N GLU A 307 3.34 -7.70 -20.82
CA GLU A 307 3.66 -6.27 -20.86
C GLU A 307 2.43 -5.47 -21.30
N MET A 308 2.13 -4.39 -20.55
CA MET A 308 0.97 -3.53 -20.77
C MET A 308 1.42 -2.22 -21.39
N MET A 309 0.86 -1.85 -22.55
CA MET A 309 1.20 -0.62 -23.26
C MET A 309 0.02 0.35 -23.35
N GLY A 310 0.34 1.65 -23.50
CA GLY A 310 -0.65 2.70 -23.77
C GLY A 310 -1.70 2.86 -22.67
N PRO A 311 -2.97 3.11 -23.02
CA PRO A 311 -4.06 3.30 -22.06
C PRO A 311 -4.31 2.10 -21.14
N GLU A 312 -3.91 0.90 -21.55
CA GLU A 312 -4.05 -0.32 -20.77
C GLU A 312 -3.08 -0.40 -19.58
N ALA A 313 -1.95 0.31 -19.66
CA ALA A 313 -0.98 0.37 -18.57
C ALA A 313 -1.52 1.16 -17.37
N ASN A 314 -2.31 2.21 -17.62
CA ASN A 314 -2.88 3.04 -16.56
C ASN A 314 -4.39 3.20 -16.78
N THR A 315 -5.17 2.30 -16.19
CA THR A 315 -6.64 2.32 -16.23
C THR A 315 -7.26 3.27 -15.20
N ILE A 316 -6.43 3.99 -14.44
CA ILE A 316 -6.88 4.96 -13.45
C ILE A 316 -6.81 6.36 -14.04
N SER A 317 -7.94 6.98 -14.30
CA SER A 317 -8.02 8.40 -14.68
C SER A 317 -8.02 9.29 -13.44
N TRP A 318 -7.46 10.48 -13.59
CA TRP A 318 -7.42 11.53 -12.57
C TRP A 318 -8.38 12.63 -12.98
N GLU A 319 -9.43 12.86 -12.22
CA GLU A 319 -10.19 14.11 -12.33
C GLU A 319 -9.40 15.21 -11.63
N GLY A 320 -8.48 15.84 -12.36
CA GLY A 320 -7.87 17.10 -12.00
C GLY A 320 -8.20 18.09 -13.12
N HIS A 321 -8.86 19.20 -12.79
CA HIS A 321 -8.94 20.35 -13.68
C HIS A 321 -7.50 20.77 -14.01
N ILE A 322 -7.01 20.38 -15.17
CA ILE A 322 -5.83 21.01 -15.77
C ILE A 322 -6.35 22.36 -16.27
N GLY A 323 -6.28 23.37 -15.40
CA GLY A 323 -6.30 24.74 -15.87
C GLY A 323 -5.08 24.90 -16.75
N ILE A 324 -5.27 24.92 -18.06
CA ILE A 324 -4.24 25.31 -19.02
C ILE A 324 -4.01 26.80 -18.74
N ILE A 325 -2.91 27.10 -18.06
CA ILE A 325 -2.40 28.49 -18.00
C ILE A 325 -1.76 28.72 -19.36
N ASN A 326 -2.50 29.36 -20.27
CA ASN A 326 -1.91 29.95 -21.46
C ASN A 326 -1.08 31.16 -20.99
N TYR A 327 0.23 31.06 -21.10
CA TYR A 327 1.08 32.24 -21.11
C TYR A 327 1.02 32.87 -22.51
N GLU A 328 0.39 34.01 -22.63
CA GLU A 328 0.68 35.00 -23.69
C GLU A 328 1.93 35.79 -23.32
#